data_572debef078b9cc4a021f1cfe642ed04
#
_entry.id   572debef078b9cc4a021f1cfe642ed04
#
_cell.length_a   1.000
_cell.length_b   1.000
_cell.length_c   1.000
_cell.angle_alpha   90.00
_cell.angle_beta   90.00
_cell.angle_gamma   90.00
#
_symmetry.space_group_name_H-M   'P 1'
#
loop_
_entity.id
_entity.type
_entity.pdbx_description
1 polymer ?
#
loop_
_entity_poly.entity_id
_entity_poly.type
_entity_poly.pdbx_seq_one_letter_code
_entity_poly.pdbx_strand_id
1 'polypeptide(L)'
;MPSHPLTLVTVLGSATPPGRLRTAVAGATERAAAQDGVEARLIDLAEHRIAPADGRPPEQLGDDTGAVIDALAAADAVVLATPVYRGSMTGVLKNLLDHVPVEALEGTPVGIVAMGATDHHFLGAERHLRDVLAFFGALTAPVAVYLSSRDFADGRPSEAAAAQLDELAATLLGLAR
;
A
#
# COMPACT_ATOMS: atom_id res chain seq x y z
N MET A 1 12.32 22.61 -6.66
CA MET A 1 11.02 21.99 -6.98
C MET A 1 11.31 20.83 -7.91
N PRO A 2 10.76 19.62 -7.69
CA PRO A 2 10.90 18.56 -8.69
C PRO A 2 10.32 19.04 -10.03
N SER A 3 10.92 18.61 -11.13
CA SER A 3 10.53 19.04 -12.48
C SER A 3 9.25 18.36 -12.99
N HIS A 4 8.72 17.39 -12.26
CA HIS A 4 7.50 16.64 -12.55
C HIS A 4 6.69 16.44 -11.24
N PRO A 5 5.38 16.17 -11.31
CA PRO A 5 4.59 15.84 -10.14
C PRO A 5 5.12 14.55 -9.48
N LEU A 6 5.03 14.49 -8.13
CA LEU A 6 5.36 13.26 -7.39
C LEU A 6 4.23 12.24 -7.52
N THR A 7 4.59 11.00 -7.80
CA THR A 7 3.65 9.90 -7.96
C THR A 7 3.56 9.05 -6.70
N LEU A 8 2.37 9.02 -6.06
CA LEU A 8 2.04 8.15 -4.94
C LEU A 8 1.17 6.98 -5.42
N VAL A 9 1.64 5.76 -5.21
CA VAL A 9 0.85 4.56 -5.50
C VAL A 9 0.41 3.89 -4.21
N THR A 10 -0.90 3.76 -4.00
CA THR A 10 -1.48 2.98 -2.90
C THR A 10 -1.89 1.60 -3.43
N VAL A 11 -1.35 0.53 -2.87
CA VAL A 11 -1.76 -0.84 -3.16
C VAL A 11 -2.64 -1.36 -2.04
N LEU A 12 -3.88 -1.72 -2.35
CA LEU A 12 -4.78 -2.41 -1.43
C LEU A 12 -4.65 -3.93 -1.64
N GLY A 13 -3.93 -4.58 -0.75
CA GLY A 13 -3.70 -6.02 -0.73
C GLY A 13 -4.86 -6.81 -0.14
N SER A 14 -6.03 -6.75 -0.75
CA SER A 14 -7.23 -7.49 -0.35
C SER A 14 -7.87 -8.15 -1.57
N ALA A 15 -8.34 -9.39 -1.40
CA ALA A 15 -9.14 -10.10 -2.42
C ALA A 15 -10.65 -10.05 -2.12
N THR A 16 -11.06 -9.39 -1.02
CA THR A 16 -12.47 -9.30 -0.64
C THR A 16 -13.15 -8.13 -1.33
N PRO A 17 -14.49 -8.17 -1.49
CA PRO A 17 -15.25 -7.02 -1.97
C PRO A 17 -14.94 -5.74 -1.20
N PRO A 18 -15.15 -4.56 -1.82
CA PRO A 18 -14.86 -3.26 -1.21
C PRO A 18 -15.43 -3.15 0.20
N GLY A 19 -14.56 -2.77 1.15
CA GLY A 19 -14.89 -2.65 2.57
C GLY A 19 -14.25 -1.42 3.20
N ARG A 20 -14.26 -1.36 4.52
CA ARG A 20 -13.82 -0.18 5.29
C ARG A 20 -12.37 0.22 5.01
N LEU A 21 -11.45 -0.75 4.87
CA LEU A 21 -10.06 -0.44 4.56
C LEU A 21 -9.95 0.24 3.19
N ARG A 22 -10.67 -0.27 2.16
CA ARG A 22 -10.71 0.36 0.84
C ARG A 22 -11.22 1.79 0.93
N THR A 23 -12.33 2.02 1.64
CA THR A 23 -12.88 3.38 1.82
C THR A 23 -11.84 4.32 2.46
N ALA A 24 -11.13 3.86 3.47
CA ALA A 24 -10.12 4.66 4.17
C ALA A 24 -8.93 5.03 3.27
N VAL A 25 -8.34 4.03 2.60
CA VAL A 25 -7.15 4.28 1.77
C VAL A 25 -7.48 4.97 0.46
N ALA A 26 -8.66 4.72 -0.13
CA ALA A 26 -9.13 5.45 -1.31
C ALA A 26 -9.30 6.94 -1.00
N GLY A 27 -9.97 7.27 0.09
CA GLY A 27 -10.14 8.65 0.51
C GLY A 27 -8.81 9.37 0.81
N ALA A 28 -7.85 8.68 1.44
CA ALA A 28 -6.52 9.23 1.66
C ALA A 28 -5.76 9.45 0.33
N THR A 29 -5.85 8.51 -0.60
CA THR A 29 -5.24 8.63 -1.93
C THR A 29 -5.84 9.79 -2.72
N GLU A 30 -7.17 9.96 -2.67
CA GLU A 30 -7.87 11.09 -3.31
C GLU A 30 -7.43 12.45 -2.72
N ARG A 31 -7.28 12.54 -1.38
CA ARG A 31 -6.80 13.77 -0.73
C ARG A 31 -5.33 14.05 -1.06
N ALA A 32 -4.49 13.01 -1.19
CA ALA A 32 -3.11 13.19 -1.67
C ALA A 32 -3.08 13.72 -3.11
N ALA A 33 -3.92 13.17 -4.00
CA ALA A 33 -4.02 13.60 -5.39
C ALA A 33 -4.55 15.04 -5.56
N ALA A 34 -5.27 15.56 -4.55
CA ALA A 34 -5.76 16.93 -4.54
C ALA A 34 -4.66 17.97 -4.16
N GLN A 35 -3.47 17.53 -3.78
CA GLN A 35 -2.34 18.42 -3.48
C GLN A 35 -1.62 18.85 -4.76
N ASP A 36 -1.20 20.10 -4.82
CA ASP A 36 -0.45 20.62 -5.95
C ASP A 36 0.87 19.84 -6.16
N GLY A 37 1.09 19.39 -7.39
CA GLY A 37 2.29 18.66 -7.77
C GLY A 37 2.33 17.21 -7.28
N VAL A 38 1.18 16.62 -6.97
CA VAL A 38 1.05 15.20 -6.61
C VAL A 38 0.07 14.50 -7.57
N GLU A 39 0.50 13.37 -8.10
CA GLU A 39 -0.34 12.39 -8.75
C GLU A 39 -0.48 11.18 -7.82
N ALA A 40 -1.70 10.79 -7.48
CA ALA A 40 -1.91 9.64 -6.62
C ALA A 40 -2.97 8.70 -7.18
N ARG A 41 -2.73 7.38 -7.07
CA ARG A 41 -3.65 6.35 -7.54
C ARG A 41 -3.75 5.18 -6.58
N LEU A 42 -4.92 4.58 -6.52
CA LEU A 42 -5.19 3.33 -5.82
C LEU A 42 -5.15 2.15 -6.81
N ILE A 43 -4.41 1.11 -6.46
CA ILE A 43 -4.44 -0.21 -7.09
C ILE A 43 -5.10 -1.17 -6.10
N ASP A 44 -6.32 -1.59 -6.39
CA ASP A 44 -7.06 -2.56 -5.58
C ASP A 44 -6.83 -3.96 -6.16
N LEU A 45 -6.14 -4.84 -5.44
CA LEU A 45 -5.84 -6.20 -5.92
C LEU A 45 -7.08 -7.10 -6.05
N ALA A 46 -8.24 -6.68 -5.54
CA ALA A 46 -9.50 -7.35 -5.82
C ALA A 46 -10.01 -7.10 -7.25
N GLU A 47 -9.53 -6.04 -7.90
CA GLU A 47 -9.91 -5.63 -9.26
C GLU A 47 -8.85 -6.04 -10.31
N HIS A 48 -7.71 -6.62 -9.86
CA HIS A 48 -6.59 -7.02 -10.71
C HIS A 48 -6.35 -8.53 -10.63
N ARG A 49 -6.04 -9.12 -11.76
CA ARG A 49 -5.68 -10.53 -11.84
C ARG A 49 -4.17 -10.68 -11.75
N ILE A 50 -3.70 -11.19 -10.61
CA ILE A 50 -2.28 -11.45 -10.34
C ILE A 50 -2.11 -12.97 -10.22
N ALA A 51 -1.44 -13.60 -11.19
CA ALA A 51 -1.17 -15.03 -11.14
C ALA A 51 -0.30 -15.40 -9.92
N PRO A 52 -0.37 -16.63 -9.44
CA PRO A 52 0.58 -17.11 -8.45
C PRO A 52 2.04 -17.00 -8.94
N ALA A 53 2.93 -16.54 -8.07
CA ALA A 53 4.34 -16.45 -8.37
C ALA A 53 4.94 -17.86 -8.54
N ASP A 54 5.28 -18.21 -9.78
CA ASP A 54 5.81 -19.51 -10.17
C ASP A 54 7.20 -19.43 -10.83
N GLY A 55 7.80 -18.25 -10.80
CA GLY A 55 9.13 -17.97 -11.36
C GLY A 55 9.12 -17.57 -12.83
N ARG A 56 7.96 -17.53 -13.49
CA ARG A 56 7.86 -16.93 -14.83
C ARG A 56 7.99 -15.42 -14.75
N PRO A 57 8.63 -14.78 -15.73
CA PRO A 57 8.64 -13.32 -15.80
C PRO A 57 7.22 -12.76 -16.06
N PRO A 58 6.91 -11.57 -15.54
CA PRO A 58 5.55 -10.98 -15.60
C PRO A 58 4.95 -10.92 -17.00
N GLU A 59 5.77 -10.70 -18.02
CA GLU A 59 5.34 -10.58 -19.43
C GLU A 59 4.76 -11.89 -19.99
N GLN A 60 5.04 -13.02 -19.35
CA GLN A 60 4.55 -14.35 -19.75
C GLN A 60 3.27 -14.75 -19.03
N LEU A 61 2.79 -13.98 -18.05
CA LEU A 61 1.62 -14.34 -17.24
C LEU A 61 0.31 -14.01 -17.98
N GLY A 62 0.27 -12.99 -18.84
CA GLY A 62 -0.90 -12.63 -19.62
C GLY A 62 -2.06 -12.10 -18.76
N ASP A 63 -1.71 -11.44 -17.66
CA ASP A 63 -2.63 -10.83 -16.70
C ASP A 63 -2.17 -9.42 -16.30
N ASP A 64 -2.66 -8.88 -15.16
CA ASP A 64 -2.37 -7.51 -14.75
C ASP A 64 -1.04 -7.36 -13.99
N THR A 65 -0.31 -8.46 -13.74
CA THR A 65 0.91 -8.48 -12.91
C THR A 65 1.95 -7.46 -13.41
N GLY A 66 2.26 -7.48 -14.70
CA GLY A 66 3.25 -6.57 -15.29
C GLY A 66 2.85 -5.10 -15.10
N ALA A 67 1.60 -4.74 -15.41
CA ALA A 67 1.11 -3.36 -15.29
C ALA A 67 1.15 -2.85 -13.83
N VAL A 68 0.87 -3.72 -12.85
CA VAL A 68 0.97 -3.36 -11.43
C VAL A 68 2.42 -3.19 -11.00
N ILE A 69 3.34 -4.03 -11.47
CA ILE A 69 4.78 -3.89 -11.20
C ILE A 69 5.32 -2.58 -11.80
N ASP A 70 4.99 -2.30 -13.06
CA ASP A 70 5.40 -1.05 -13.73
C ASP A 70 4.92 0.18 -12.96
N ALA A 71 3.70 0.09 -12.42
CA ALA A 71 3.12 1.13 -11.60
C ALA A 71 3.89 1.37 -10.29
N LEU A 72 4.36 0.29 -9.64
CA LEU A 72 5.17 0.38 -8.43
C LEU A 72 6.57 0.89 -8.73
N ALA A 73 7.19 0.41 -9.80
CA ALA A 73 8.54 0.84 -10.21
C ALA A 73 8.61 2.31 -10.63
N ALA A 74 7.50 2.88 -11.13
CA ALA A 74 7.41 4.29 -11.53
C ALA A 74 6.99 5.21 -10.38
N ALA A 75 6.71 4.68 -9.18
CA ALA A 75 6.23 5.47 -8.06
C ALA A 75 7.38 6.14 -7.29
N ASP A 76 7.21 7.43 -6.96
CA ASP A 76 8.12 8.14 -6.06
C ASP A 76 7.86 7.76 -4.59
N ALA A 77 6.64 7.27 -4.27
CA ALA A 77 6.28 6.79 -2.95
C ALA A 77 5.17 5.71 -3.06
N VAL A 78 5.17 4.76 -2.12
CA VAL A 78 4.22 3.66 -2.12
C VAL A 78 3.54 3.51 -0.75
N VAL A 79 2.23 3.24 -0.74
CA VAL A 79 1.50 2.77 0.44
C VAL A 79 1.07 1.33 0.21
N LEU A 80 1.47 0.42 1.10
CA LEU A 80 0.99 -0.96 1.12
C LEU A 80 -0.08 -1.11 2.20
N ALA A 81 -1.33 -1.31 1.79
CA ALA A 81 -2.46 -1.48 2.69
C ALA A 81 -2.95 -2.93 2.69
N THR A 82 -3.17 -3.52 3.86
CA THR A 82 -3.57 -4.93 3.99
C THR A 82 -4.53 -5.16 5.16
N PRO A 83 -5.59 -5.94 4.99
CA PRO A 83 -6.26 -6.52 6.16
C PRO A 83 -5.32 -7.54 6.83
N VAL A 84 -5.47 -7.67 8.15
CA VAL A 84 -4.68 -8.65 8.93
C VAL A 84 -5.37 -10.01 8.88
N TYR A 85 -4.74 -10.97 8.23
CA TYR A 85 -5.19 -12.36 8.19
C TYR A 85 -4.19 -13.26 8.90
N ARG A 86 -4.65 -13.92 9.97
CA ARG A 86 -3.81 -14.84 10.77
C ARG A 86 -2.52 -14.19 11.27
N GLY A 87 -2.61 -12.92 11.68
CA GLY A 87 -1.46 -12.18 12.22
C GLY A 87 -0.47 -11.66 11.18
N SER A 88 -0.81 -11.68 9.89
CA SER A 88 0.07 -11.25 8.80
C SER A 88 -0.68 -10.46 7.73
N MET A 89 0.05 -9.99 6.72
CA MET A 89 -0.51 -9.50 5.47
C MET A 89 -1.28 -10.61 4.74
N THR A 90 -2.12 -10.22 3.80
CA THR A 90 -2.83 -11.17 2.94
C THR A 90 -1.89 -11.91 1.99
N GLY A 91 -2.30 -13.13 1.60
CA GLY A 91 -1.60 -13.89 0.57
C GLY A 91 -1.55 -13.18 -0.78
N VAL A 92 -2.59 -12.41 -1.16
CA VAL A 92 -2.60 -11.66 -2.43
C VAL A 92 -1.57 -10.53 -2.44
N LEU A 93 -1.38 -9.82 -1.32
CA LEU A 93 -0.34 -8.80 -1.23
C LEU A 93 1.05 -9.46 -1.30
N LYS A 94 1.26 -10.55 -0.55
CA LYS A 94 2.53 -11.27 -0.57
C LYS A 94 2.82 -11.83 -1.96
N ASN A 95 1.82 -12.40 -2.64
CA ASN A 95 1.94 -12.90 -4.00
C ASN A 95 2.37 -11.80 -5.00
N LEU A 96 1.78 -10.60 -4.90
CA LEU A 96 2.24 -9.46 -5.71
C LEU A 96 3.71 -9.16 -5.43
N LEU A 97 4.09 -9.04 -4.14
CA LEU A 97 5.47 -8.70 -3.75
C LEU A 97 6.49 -9.76 -4.19
N ASP A 98 6.07 -11.03 -4.37
CA ASP A 98 6.92 -12.10 -4.91
C ASP A 98 7.22 -11.95 -6.40
N HIS A 99 6.44 -11.16 -7.13
CA HIS A 99 6.70 -10.83 -8.52
C HIS A 99 7.53 -9.54 -8.72
N VAL A 100 7.53 -8.64 -7.71
CA VAL A 100 8.18 -7.32 -7.82
C VAL A 100 9.70 -7.50 -7.86
N PRO A 101 10.42 -6.98 -8.87
CA PRO A 101 11.88 -6.93 -8.86
C PRO A 101 12.40 -6.13 -7.66
N VAL A 102 13.53 -6.54 -7.09
CA VAL A 102 14.10 -5.87 -5.91
C VAL A 102 14.35 -4.39 -6.17
N GLU A 103 14.85 -4.07 -7.37
CA GLU A 103 15.20 -2.72 -7.80
C GLU A 103 13.99 -1.78 -7.90
N ALA A 104 12.78 -2.33 -8.03
CA ALA A 104 11.56 -1.54 -8.18
C ALA A 104 11.19 -0.73 -6.92
N LEU A 105 11.63 -1.17 -5.76
CA LEU A 105 11.36 -0.50 -4.48
C LEU A 105 12.64 -0.06 -3.74
N GLU A 106 13.82 -0.28 -4.33
CA GLU A 106 15.09 0.14 -3.72
C GLU A 106 15.12 1.66 -3.51
N GLY A 107 15.34 2.08 -2.26
CA GLY A 107 15.35 3.50 -1.88
C GLY A 107 13.98 4.20 -1.95
N THR A 108 12.92 3.50 -2.36
CA THR A 108 11.57 4.08 -2.45
C THR A 108 10.94 4.22 -1.06
N PRO A 109 10.40 5.40 -0.69
CA PRO A 109 9.60 5.59 0.52
C PRO A 109 8.35 4.71 0.51
N VAL A 110 8.22 3.82 1.50
CA VAL A 110 7.07 2.91 1.60
C VAL A 110 6.39 3.03 2.96
N GLY A 111 5.09 3.28 2.95
CA GLY A 111 4.22 3.30 4.12
C GLY A 111 3.40 2.02 4.25
N ILE A 112 3.12 1.63 5.50
CA ILE A 112 2.32 0.46 5.82
C ILE A 112 1.01 0.89 6.44
N VAL A 113 -0.09 0.37 5.91
CA VAL A 113 -1.43 0.48 6.50
C VAL A 113 -1.96 -0.93 6.75
N ALA A 114 -2.30 -1.25 7.97
CA ALA A 114 -2.89 -2.53 8.32
C ALA A 114 -4.24 -2.34 8.99
N MET A 115 -5.19 -3.24 8.74
CA MET A 115 -6.50 -3.22 9.40
C MET A 115 -6.85 -4.59 9.97
N GLY A 116 -7.12 -4.62 11.26
CA GLY A 116 -7.65 -5.80 11.97
C GLY A 116 -9.04 -5.57 12.54
N ALA A 117 -9.66 -6.65 13.03
CA ALA A 117 -10.97 -6.56 13.68
C ALA A 117 -10.89 -5.86 15.04
N THR A 118 -9.77 -6.03 15.75
CA THR A 118 -9.53 -5.49 17.09
C THR A 118 -8.13 -4.88 17.19
N ASP A 119 -7.87 -4.13 18.24
CA ASP A 119 -6.58 -3.47 18.49
C ASP A 119 -5.42 -4.40 18.81
N HIS A 120 -5.69 -5.68 19.04
CA HIS A 120 -4.68 -6.63 19.49
C HIS A 120 -3.95 -7.37 18.36
N HIS A 121 -4.32 -7.15 17.09
CA HIS A 121 -3.77 -7.90 15.95
C HIS A 121 -2.69 -7.13 15.17
N PHE A 122 -2.25 -5.96 15.64
CA PHE A 122 -1.45 -5.04 14.85
C PHE A 122 0.00 -5.51 14.60
N LEU A 123 0.64 -6.16 15.56
CA LEU A 123 2.10 -6.40 15.53
C LEU A 123 2.59 -7.30 14.40
N GLY A 124 1.81 -8.29 13.99
CA GLY A 124 2.27 -9.30 13.02
C GLY A 124 2.38 -8.76 11.61
N ALA A 125 1.34 -8.11 11.09
CA ALA A 125 1.30 -7.66 9.70
C ALA A 125 2.35 -6.58 9.41
N GLU A 126 2.51 -5.60 10.30
CA GLU A 126 3.53 -4.56 10.17
C GLU A 126 4.94 -5.18 10.18
N ARG A 127 5.24 -6.02 11.16
CA ARG A 127 6.56 -6.65 11.29
C ARG A 127 6.91 -7.46 10.04
N HIS A 128 6.02 -8.31 9.56
CA HIS A 128 6.27 -9.13 8.38
C HIS A 128 6.46 -8.28 7.12
N LEU A 129 5.70 -7.17 6.97
CA LEU A 129 5.90 -6.26 5.85
C LEU A 129 7.25 -5.53 5.95
N ARG A 130 7.67 -5.10 7.15
CA ARG A 130 8.99 -4.48 7.34
C ARG A 130 10.13 -5.41 6.97
N ASP A 131 10.05 -6.70 7.33
CA ASP A 131 11.04 -7.70 6.96
C ASP A 131 11.12 -7.86 5.43
N VAL A 132 9.96 -7.91 4.74
CA VAL A 132 9.89 -7.98 3.27
C VAL A 132 10.43 -6.69 2.64
N LEU A 133 10.06 -5.52 3.14
CA LEU A 133 10.51 -4.23 2.62
C LEU A 133 12.02 -4.01 2.83
N ALA A 134 12.57 -4.52 3.93
CA ALA A 134 14.01 -4.51 4.15
C ALA A 134 14.77 -5.34 3.09
N PHE A 135 14.19 -6.44 2.61
CA PHE A 135 14.75 -7.21 1.50
C PHE A 135 14.82 -6.41 0.20
N PHE A 136 13.82 -5.54 -0.05
CA PHE A 136 13.83 -4.62 -1.20
C PHE A 136 14.76 -3.41 -1.02
N GLY A 137 15.31 -3.17 0.16
CA GLY A 137 16.04 -1.93 0.44
C GLY A 137 15.15 -0.68 0.43
N ALA A 138 13.84 -0.84 0.65
CA ALA A 138 12.88 0.26 0.67
C ALA A 138 13.06 1.17 1.90
N LEU A 139 12.79 2.46 1.77
CA LEU A 139 12.75 3.40 2.88
C LEU A 139 11.40 3.31 3.60
N THR A 140 11.27 2.33 4.48
CA THR A 140 10.02 2.12 5.21
C THR A 140 9.76 3.26 6.20
N ALA A 141 8.58 3.89 6.14
CA ALA A 141 8.17 4.92 7.09
C ALA A 141 8.30 4.42 8.54
N PRO A 142 8.76 5.28 9.48
CA PRO A 142 8.98 4.86 10.87
C PRO A 142 7.70 4.44 11.57
N VAL A 143 6.57 5.05 11.22
CA VAL A 143 5.25 4.76 11.80
C VAL A 143 4.35 4.11 10.74
N ALA A 144 3.74 2.99 11.09
CA ALA A 144 2.67 2.37 10.32
C ALA A 144 1.31 2.81 10.86
N VAL A 145 0.29 2.88 10.00
CA VAL A 145 -1.09 3.14 10.42
C VAL A 145 -1.79 1.81 10.64
N TYR A 146 -2.29 1.60 11.84
CA TYR A 146 -3.13 0.47 12.17
C TYR A 146 -4.56 0.93 12.41
N LEU A 147 -5.51 0.33 11.70
CA LEU A 147 -6.93 0.60 11.81
C LEU A 147 -7.66 -0.61 12.40
N SER A 148 -8.65 -0.35 13.21
CA SER A 148 -9.55 -1.37 13.76
C SER A 148 -11.02 -0.97 13.54
N SER A 149 -11.95 -1.81 13.98
CA SER A 149 -13.38 -1.52 13.81
C SER A 149 -13.83 -0.23 14.49
N ARG A 150 -13.17 0.19 15.56
CA ARG A 150 -13.51 1.43 16.31
C ARG A 150 -13.11 2.71 15.59
N ASP A 151 -12.21 2.62 14.62
CA ASP A 151 -11.74 3.76 13.84
C ASP A 151 -12.73 4.15 12.73
N PHE A 152 -13.90 3.50 12.70
CA PHE A 152 -14.92 3.72 11.68
C PHE A 152 -16.29 3.99 12.30
N ALA A 153 -17.00 4.96 11.72
CA ALA A 153 -18.42 5.22 11.95
C ALA A 153 -19.15 5.19 10.60
N ASP A 154 -20.25 4.47 10.50
CA ASP A 154 -21.06 4.34 9.27
C ASP A 154 -20.23 3.95 8.03
N GLY A 155 -19.25 3.07 8.22
CA GLY A 155 -18.36 2.60 7.17
C GLY A 155 -17.27 3.57 6.72
N ARG A 156 -17.21 4.77 7.30
CA ARG A 156 -16.21 5.81 7.01
C ARG A 156 -15.17 5.88 8.12
N PRO A 157 -13.90 6.17 7.81
CA PRO A 157 -12.90 6.40 8.82
C PRO A 157 -13.26 7.62 9.67
N SER A 158 -12.94 7.57 10.97
CA SER A 158 -13.01 8.73 11.85
C SER A 158 -12.04 9.83 11.38
N GLU A 159 -12.25 11.07 11.83
CA GLU A 159 -11.33 12.16 11.53
C GLU A 159 -9.90 11.85 11.97
N ALA A 160 -9.73 11.23 13.15
CA ALA A 160 -8.42 10.83 13.65
C ALA A 160 -7.76 9.76 12.75
N ALA A 161 -8.51 8.75 12.29
CA ALA A 161 -8.00 7.74 11.38
C ALA A 161 -7.65 8.33 10.01
N ALA A 162 -8.47 9.24 9.49
CA ALA A 162 -8.20 9.95 8.25
C ALA A 162 -6.93 10.80 8.37
N ALA A 163 -6.76 11.54 9.45
CA ALA A 163 -5.57 12.36 9.71
C ALA A 163 -4.28 11.52 9.78
N GLN A 164 -4.30 10.33 10.40
CA GLN A 164 -3.14 9.44 10.43
C GLN A 164 -2.74 8.97 9.01
N LEU A 165 -3.71 8.65 8.16
CA LEU A 165 -3.45 8.26 6.78
C LEU A 165 -2.88 9.42 5.96
N ASP A 166 -3.39 10.63 6.16
CA ASP A 166 -2.91 11.84 5.49
C ASP A 166 -1.48 12.19 5.95
N GLU A 167 -1.18 12.05 7.24
CA GLU A 167 0.17 12.24 7.80
C GLU A 167 1.16 11.22 7.23
N LEU A 168 0.75 9.95 7.07
CA LEU A 168 1.56 8.94 6.42
C LEU A 168 1.88 9.34 4.98
N ALA A 169 0.88 9.71 4.18
CA ALA A 169 1.08 10.14 2.80
C ALA A 169 2.00 11.36 2.72
N ALA A 170 1.80 12.37 3.58
CA ALA A 170 2.65 13.56 3.65
C ALA A 170 4.11 13.22 4.00
N THR A 171 4.32 12.28 4.94
CA THR A 171 5.65 11.79 5.32
C THR A 171 6.35 11.15 4.13
N LEU A 172 5.67 10.27 3.40
CA LEU A 172 6.24 9.58 2.23
C LEU A 172 6.59 10.56 1.12
N LEU A 173 5.69 11.49 0.78
CA LEU A 173 5.94 12.52 -0.22
C LEU A 173 7.05 13.48 0.21
N GLY A 174 7.24 13.70 1.52
CA GLY A 174 8.36 14.45 2.06
C GLY A 174 9.71 13.74 1.90
N LEU A 175 9.73 12.39 2.01
CA LEU A 175 10.93 11.57 1.82
C LEU A 175 11.31 11.38 0.34
N ALA A 176 10.34 11.50 -0.58
CA ALA A 176 10.53 11.38 -2.01
C ALA A 176 11.11 12.66 -2.68
N ARG A 177 11.18 13.76 -1.95
CA ARG A 177 11.74 15.06 -2.41
C ARG A 177 13.24 15.15 -2.20
#